data_b02fbcdf420ac45e22313554dd569087
#
_entry.id   b02fbcdf420ac45e22313554dd569087
#
_cell.length_a   1.000
_cell.length_b   1.000
_cell.length_c   1.000
_cell.angle_alpha   90.00
_cell.angle_beta   90.00
_cell.angle_gamma   90.00
#
_symmetry.space_group_name_H-M   'P 1'
#
loop_
_entity.id
_entity.type
_entity.pdbx_description
1 polymer ?
#
loop_
_entity_poly.entity_id
_entity_poly.type
_entity_poly.pdbx_seq_one_letter_code
_entity_poly.pdbx_strand_id
1 'polypeptide(L)'
;MAEIRTKLLATQLALVAGVCYFFFFFGLGAFGLTGADEPRYAQIAREMLARHDWIVPTLNGAPWLEKPALLYWKMMNSYAIFGVSDWAARVPAAFHATAVVFGIFFFMRRFRFASELDAAMIAASSAGMIGFGRGASTDMLVSAPFALAMMCWWTWHQTNKKLWLVIFYGLLGVGALAKGPVALALAVLVVGAYAVLRREGKIFVRSLSPIGFLLFAAIVLPWYLAVQHQVPQFFRVFFIEHNLERFGTNLYQHSQPFWYYIPVFLLATIPWTLFAVPALIDAGKNAWKRWRVNSQSIDGEPVIVDTNAQTDDGLTSFLFVWTLVPIIFFSISRAKLPGYILPSIPAAALLTAEYVHRLKAIPRLLTSFHALLCAVLMVAALMAPFAMMKVPPPSYMGIFMAVTGGVIAFMVLLMVRREGVRVLHFVTLVPTILAVAFLLRPAAATIDRTQSARPINQRLAELNVTADEPVATFNVKRQVAYGLDFYRNQPISHYEQEGPLDLPSGVPSSKHVVVAKEGSLGAVQAAVGNRQVLPIGTFPPQHLEFFQVSAAK
;
A
#
# COMPACT_ATOMS: atom_id res chain seq x y z
N MET A 1 9.61 -2.73 -40.66
CA MET A 1 8.46 -2.43 -39.76
C MET A 1 8.44 -3.28 -38.50
N ALA A 2 8.59 -4.62 -38.58
CA ALA A 2 8.61 -5.50 -37.39
C ALA A 2 9.77 -5.15 -36.44
N GLU A 3 10.98 -4.94 -36.94
CA GLU A 3 12.16 -4.58 -36.12
C GLU A 3 12.00 -3.24 -35.40
N ILE A 4 11.43 -2.22 -36.06
CA ILE A 4 11.13 -0.92 -35.42
C ILE A 4 10.11 -1.09 -34.29
N ARG A 5 9.06 -1.89 -34.50
CA ARG A 5 8.05 -2.18 -33.47
C ARG A 5 8.66 -2.93 -32.29
N THR A 6 9.57 -3.87 -32.52
CA THR A 6 10.25 -4.62 -31.46
C THR A 6 11.20 -3.70 -30.67
N LYS A 7 11.99 -2.86 -31.35
CA LYS A 7 12.86 -1.87 -30.70
C LYS A 7 12.05 -0.88 -29.83
N LEU A 8 10.95 -0.37 -30.37
CA LEU A 8 10.07 0.54 -29.61
C LEU A 8 9.50 -0.13 -28.36
N LEU A 9 9.02 -1.38 -28.46
CA LEU A 9 8.51 -2.12 -27.31
C LEU A 9 9.61 -2.34 -26.27
N ALA A 10 10.81 -2.76 -26.68
CA ALA A 10 11.93 -2.95 -25.78
C ALA A 10 12.30 -1.65 -25.03
N THR A 11 12.31 -0.51 -25.73
CA THR A 11 12.55 0.81 -25.12
C THR A 11 11.46 1.18 -24.10
N GLN A 12 10.17 0.96 -24.43
CA GLN A 12 9.07 1.21 -23.52
C GLN A 12 9.17 0.34 -22.26
N LEU A 13 9.45 -0.97 -22.42
CA LEU A 13 9.62 -1.89 -21.30
C LEU A 13 10.81 -1.53 -20.41
N ALA A 14 11.94 -1.13 -21.01
CA ALA A 14 13.11 -0.67 -20.27
C ALA A 14 12.80 0.60 -19.46
N LEU A 15 12.05 1.55 -20.05
CA LEU A 15 11.62 2.75 -19.36
C LEU A 15 10.68 2.43 -18.19
N VAL A 16 9.68 1.57 -18.39
CA VAL A 16 8.78 1.10 -17.32
C VAL A 16 9.57 0.40 -16.22
N ALA A 17 10.51 -0.47 -16.57
CA ALA A 17 11.37 -1.15 -15.59
C ALA A 17 12.23 -0.16 -14.80
N GLY A 18 12.83 0.83 -15.46
CA GLY A 18 13.61 1.89 -14.80
C GLY A 18 12.79 2.72 -13.81
N VAL A 19 11.57 3.08 -14.20
CA VAL A 19 10.64 3.83 -13.34
C VAL A 19 10.18 2.97 -12.15
N CYS A 20 9.85 1.69 -12.38
CA CYS A 20 9.50 0.75 -11.29
C CYS A 20 10.69 0.54 -10.34
N TYR A 21 11.90 0.37 -10.87
CA TYR A 21 13.10 0.26 -10.04
C TYR A 21 13.28 1.49 -9.16
N PHE A 22 13.16 2.69 -9.74
CA PHE A 22 13.31 3.93 -8.98
C PHE A 22 12.24 4.09 -7.92
N PHE A 23 10.95 3.94 -8.26
CA PHE A 23 9.88 4.20 -7.31
C PHE A 23 9.71 3.09 -6.26
N PHE A 24 10.02 1.84 -6.58
CA PHE A 24 9.71 0.74 -5.67
C PHE A 24 10.95 0.13 -5.01
N PHE A 25 12.12 0.09 -5.67
CA PHE A 25 13.31 -0.60 -5.13
C PHE A 25 14.42 0.36 -4.66
N PHE A 26 14.62 1.48 -5.37
CA PHE A 26 15.69 2.40 -5.00
C PHE A 26 15.51 2.93 -3.59
N GLY A 27 16.52 2.75 -2.73
CA GLY A 27 16.49 3.24 -1.36
C GLY A 27 15.45 2.58 -0.44
N LEU A 28 15.06 1.30 -0.65
CA LEU A 28 14.15 0.57 0.24
C LEU A 28 14.66 0.48 1.68
N GLY A 29 15.97 0.41 1.90
CA GLY A 29 16.62 0.40 3.21
C GLY A 29 17.10 1.78 3.68
N ALA A 30 16.76 2.89 3.00
CA ALA A 30 17.22 4.23 3.34
C ALA A 30 16.87 4.64 4.78
N PHE A 31 15.74 4.17 5.29
CA PHE A 31 15.33 4.25 6.69
C PHE A 31 14.77 2.91 7.15
N GLY A 32 14.83 2.66 8.47
CA GLY A 32 14.37 1.44 9.09
C GLY A 32 12.86 1.21 8.94
N LEU A 33 12.39 0.08 9.45
CA LEU A 33 10.97 -0.27 9.42
C LEU A 33 10.15 0.74 10.23
N THR A 34 9.01 1.15 9.68
CA THR A 34 8.18 2.23 10.20
C THR A 34 6.80 1.74 10.63
N GLY A 35 6.16 2.49 11.52
CA GLY A 35 4.88 2.08 12.07
C GLY A 35 4.96 0.81 12.91
N ALA A 36 3.82 0.29 13.34
CA ALA A 36 3.75 -0.94 14.15
C ALA A 36 3.76 -2.21 13.28
N ASP A 37 3.21 -2.13 12.07
CA ASP A 37 2.97 -3.30 11.23
C ASP A 37 4.24 -3.83 10.56
N GLU A 38 5.09 -2.94 9.99
CA GLU A 38 6.29 -3.38 9.27
C GLU A 38 7.24 -4.23 10.15
N PRO A 39 7.70 -3.73 11.33
CA PRO A 39 8.62 -4.51 12.14
C PRO A 39 7.99 -5.78 12.72
N ARG A 40 6.70 -5.74 13.07
CA ARG A 40 5.95 -6.90 13.55
C ARG A 40 5.89 -8.01 12.51
N TYR A 41 5.47 -7.69 11.28
CA TYR A 41 5.43 -8.69 10.20
C TYR A 41 6.83 -9.19 9.81
N ALA A 42 7.82 -8.31 9.87
CA ALA A 42 9.21 -8.66 9.63
C ALA A 42 9.74 -9.65 10.66
N GLN A 43 9.42 -9.46 11.95
CA GLN A 43 9.80 -10.37 13.04
C GLN A 43 9.08 -11.72 12.91
N ILE A 44 7.78 -11.73 12.63
CA ILE A 44 7.04 -12.99 12.39
C ILE A 44 7.68 -13.81 11.27
N ALA A 45 8.00 -13.17 10.14
CA ALA A 45 8.68 -13.86 9.03
C ALA A 45 10.07 -14.38 9.40
N ARG A 46 10.82 -13.64 10.26
CA ARG A 46 12.10 -14.09 10.79
C ARG A 46 11.95 -15.34 11.67
N GLU A 47 10.97 -15.35 12.58
CA GLU A 47 10.69 -16.49 13.45
C GLU A 47 10.27 -17.73 12.66
N MET A 48 9.37 -17.56 11.68
CA MET A 48 8.95 -18.64 10.78
C MET A 48 10.16 -19.22 10.03
N LEU A 49 11.06 -18.37 9.50
CA LEU A 49 12.26 -18.79 8.80
C LEU A 49 13.19 -19.57 9.73
N ALA A 50 13.44 -19.05 10.93
CA ALA A 50 14.33 -19.68 11.91
C ALA A 50 13.84 -21.06 12.36
N ARG A 51 12.52 -21.25 12.46
CA ARG A 51 11.90 -22.53 12.82
C ARG A 51 11.64 -23.45 11.62
N HIS A 52 11.91 -22.99 10.38
CA HIS A 52 11.53 -23.68 9.15
C HIS A 52 10.04 -24.03 9.09
N ASP A 53 9.18 -23.23 9.74
CA ASP A 53 7.75 -23.45 9.81
C ASP A 53 7.01 -22.57 8.81
N TRP A 54 6.39 -23.16 7.81
CA TRP A 54 5.62 -22.50 6.76
C TRP A 54 4.13 -22.41 7.06
N ILE A 55 3.69 -22.96 8.21
CA ILE A 55 2.27 -23.11 8.54
C ILE A 55 1.86 -22.11 9.60
N VAL A 56 2.47 -22.12 10.78
CA VAL A 56 2.04 -21.30 11.92
C VAL A 56 2.90 -20.05 12.07
N PRO A 57 2.37 -18.86 11.74
CA PRO A 57 3.04 -17.61 12.10
C PRO A 57 3.13 -17.46 13.61
N THR A 58 4.27 -17.01 14.13
CA THR A 58 4.42 -16.68 15.56
C THR A 58 5.06 -15.32 15.73
N LEU A 59 4.73 -14.67 16.84
CA LEU A 59 5.41 -13.50 17.36
C LEU A 59 5.83 -13.81 18.80
N ASN A 60 7.13 -13.72 19.07
CA ASN A 60 7.70 -14.09 20.38
C ASN A 60 7.34 -15.53 20.82
N GLY A 61 7.29 -16.46 19.86
CA GLY A 61 6.94 -17.86 20.07
C GLY A 61 5.43 -18.15 20.20
N ALA A 62 4.58 -17.13 20.36
CA ALA A 62 3.15 -17.30 20.43
C ALA A 62 2.50 -17.28 19.05
N PRO A 63 1.48 -18.12 18.76
CA PRO A 63 0.79 -18.11 17.47
C PRO A 63 0.18 -16.75 17.14
N TRP A 64 0.50 -16.22 15.95
CA TRP A 64 -0.03 -14.97 15.41
C TRP A 64 -1.06 -15.23 14.32
N LEU A 65 -2.34 -15.06 14.63
CA LEU A 65 -3.44 -15.54 13.80
C LEU A 65 -4.18 -14.42 13.03
N GLU A 66 -3.70 -13.17 13.07
CA GLU A 66 -4.42 -12.03 12.47
C GLU A 66 -4.35 -11.98 10.94
N LYS A 67 -3.32 -12.54 10.33
CA LYS A 67 -3.09 -12.47 8.88
C LYS A 67 -2.68 -13.82 8.32
N PRO A 68 -3.11 -14.12 7.07
CA PRO A 68 -2.65 -15.32 6.37
C PRO A 68 -1.17 -15.24 5.97
N ALA A 69 -0.61 -16.36 5.53
CA ALA A 69 0.82 -16.58 5.42
C ALA A 69 1.54 -15.92 4.24
N LEU A 70 0.85 -15.43 3.20
CA LEU A 70 1.52 -15.02 1.95
C LEU A 70 2.63 -13.99 2.17
N LEU A 71 2.38 -12.97 3.00
CA LEU A 71 3.38 -11.94 3.30
C LEU A 71 4.62 -12.56 3.94
N TYR A 72 4.41 -13.39 4.96
CA TYR A 72 5.49 -14.07 5.68
C TYR A 72 6.29 -14.98 4.77
N TRP A 73 5.65 -15.80 3.95
CA TRP A 73 6.32 -16.66 2.96
C TRP A 73 7.19 -15.87 1.99
N LYS A 74 6.68 -14.74 1.50
CA LYS A 74 7.44 -13.86 0.60
C LYS A 74 8.63 -13.20 1.29
N MET A 75 8.47 -12.80 2.56
CA MET A 75 9.57 -12.28 3.38
C MET A 75 10.58 -13.37 3.72
N MET A 76 10.13 -14.58 4.11
CA MET A 76 11.04 -15.72 4.35
C MET A 76 11.92 -16.01 3.13
N ASN A 77 11.33 -16.06 1.93
CA ASN A 77 12.09 -16.24 0.69
C ASN A 77 13.08 -15.08 0.47
N SER A 78 12.64 -13.83 0.70
CA SER A 78 13.51 -12.67 0.60
C SER A 78 14.67 -12.72 1.60
N TYR A 79 14.41 -13.12 2.84
CA TYR A 79 15.43 -13.28 3.88
C TYR A 79 16.38 -14.42 3.60
N ALA A 80 15.91 -15.53 3.05
CA ALA A 80 16.77 -16.65 2.66
C ALA A 80 17.77 -16.28 1.56
N ILE A 81 17.40 -15.36 0.65
CA ILE A 81 18.23 -14.92 -0.47
C ILE A 81 19.14 -13.75 -0.07
N PHE A 82 18.61 -12.76 0.64
CA PHE A 82 19.25 -11.46 0.86
C PHE A 82 19.67 -11.21 2.31
N GLY A 83 19.39 -12.14 3.22
CA GLY A 83 19.55 -11.92 4.65
C GLY A 83 18.42 -11.08 5.26
N VAL A 84 18.31 -11.14 6.60
CA VAL A 84 17.29 -10.38 7.35
C VAL A 84 17.69 -8.90 7.41
N SER A 85 16.87 -8.04 6.83
CA SER A 85 17.10 -6.59 6.79
C SER A 85 15.81 -5.82 6.47
N ASP A 86 15.83 -4.51 6.71
CA ASP A 86 14.72 -3.60 6.35
C ASP A 86 14.38 -3.69 4.85
N TRP A 87 15.43 -3.73 4.02
CA TRP A 87 15.29 -3.82 2.58
C TRP A 87 14.64 -5.14 2.16
N ALA A 88 15.11 -6.25 2.69
CA ALA A 88 14.60 -7.57 2.35
C ALA A 88 13.15 -7.78 2.79
N ALA A 89 12.72 -7.17 3.91
CA ALA A 89 11.34 -7.19 4.36
C ALA A 89 10.38 -6.49 3.36
N ARG A 90 10.83 -5.44 2.68
CA ARG A 90 10.02 -4.62 1.75
C ARG A 90 10.02 -5.12 0.31
N VAL A 91 11.00 -5.92 -0.09
CA VAL A 91 11.14 -6.47 -1.45
C VAL A 91 9.86 -7.13 -1.97
N PRO A 92 9.11 -7.94 -1.19
CA PRO A 92 7.87 -8.55 -1.67
C PRO A 92 6.84 -7.54 -2.17
N ALA A 93 6.64 -6.43 -1.46
CA ALA A 93 5.68 -5.38 -1.88
C ALA A 93 6.14 -4.68 -3.17
N ALA A 94 7.44 -4.40 -3.31
CA ALA A 94 8.03 -3.79 -4.50
C ALA A 94 7.83 -4.65 -5.76
N PHE A 95 8.01 -5.97 -5.65
CA PHE A 95 7.74 -6.91 -6.75
C PHE A 95 6.26 -6.94 -7.13
N HIS A 96 5.35 -6.93 -6.15
CA HIS A 96 3.90 -6.92 -6.41
C HIS A 96 3.47 -5.61 -7.08
N ALA A 97 3.97 -4.45 -6.64
CA ALA A 97 3.72 -3.17 -7.28
C ALA A 97 4.22 -3.15 -8.74
N THR A 98 5.42 -3.66 -8.96
CA THR A 98 6.01 -3.79 -10.31
C THR A 98 5.16 -4.68 -11.21
N ALA A 99 4.68 -5.82 -10.70
CA ALA A 99 3.82 -6.73 -11.45
C ALA A 99 2.50 -6.05 -11.89
N VAL A 100 1.90 -5.21 -11.03
CA VAL A 100 0.72 -4.42 -11.40
C VAL A 100 1.03 -3.44 -12.52
N VAL A 101 2.13 -2.71 -12.45
CA VAL A 101 2.50 -1.71 -13.46
C VAL A 101 2.74 -2.38 -14.82
N PHE A 102 3.46 -3.51 -14.87
CA PHE A 102 3.61 -4.28 -16.10
C PHE A 102 2.27 -4.89 -16.58
N GLY A 103 1.43 -5.37 -15.66
CA GLY A 103 0.07 -5.83 -15.97
C GLY A 103 -0.74 -4.73 -16.64
N ILE A 104 -0.74 -3.51 -16.11
CA ILE A 104 -1.37 -2.32 -16.68
C ILE A 104 -0.81 -2.02 -18.07
N PHE A 105 0.51 -2.03 -18.24
CA PHE A 105 1.15 -1.80 -19.54
C PHE A 105 0.63 -2.78 -20.61
N PHE A 106 0.68 -4.08 -20.36
CA PHE A 106 0.24 -5.10 -21.32
C PHE A 106 -1.28 -5.10 -21.53
N PHE A 107 -2.06 -4.79 -20.47
CA PHE A 107 -3.51 -4.65 -20.57
C PHE A 107 -3.90 -3.49 -21.50
N MET A 108 -3.32 -2.31 -21.29
CA MET A 108 -3.60 -1.15 -22.16
C MET A 108 -3.09 -1.35 -23.57
N ARG A 109 -1.91 -1.95 -23.73
CA ARG A 109 -1.39 -2.31 -25.05
C ARG A 109 -2.35 -3.19 -25.84
N ARG A 110 -3.11 -4.05 -25.17
CA ARG A 110 -4.10 -4.93 -25.80
C ARG A 110 -5.42 -4.23 -26.10
N PHE A 111 -5.92 -3.42 -25.19
CA PHE A 111 -7.29 -2.87 -25.26
C PHE A 111 -7.34 -1.37 -25.58
N ARG A 112 -6.26 -0.63 -25.39
CA ARG A 112 -6.12 0.81 -25.62
C ARG A 112 -4.71 1.13 -26.12
N PHE A 113 -4.38 0.58 -27.27
CA PHE A 113 -3.06 0.78 -27.89
C PHE A 113 -2.67 2.26 -27.97
N ALA A 114 -1.39 2.55 -27.78
CA ALA A 114 -0.76 3.87 -27.67
C ALA A 114 -0.98 4.62 -26.33
N SER A 115 -1.76 4.08 -25.38
CA SER A 115 -1.88 4.63 -24.03
C SER A 115 -1.21 3.75 -22.96
N GLU A 116 -0.53 2.67 -23.36
CA GLU A 116 0.09 1.71 -22.46
C GLU A 116 1.19 2.32 -21.60
N LEU A 117 2.01 3.20 -22.18
CA LEU A 117 3.10 3.86 -21.47
C LEU A 117 2.55 4.89 -20.47
N ASP A 118 1.56 5.70 -20.90
CA ASP A 118 0.90 6.67 -20.03
C ASP A 118 0.31 5.99 -18.79
N ALA A 119 -0.43 4.90 -18.99
CA ALA A 119 -1.06 4.17 -17.90
C ALA A 119 -0.05 3.58 -16.92
N ALA A 120 1.03 2.99 -17.43
CA ALA A 120 2.10 2.44 -16.59
C ALA A 120 2.81 3.54 -15.79
N MET A 121 3.11 4.70 -16.40
CA MET A 121 3.75 5.83 -15.74
C MET A 121 2.84 6.47 -14.69
N ILE A 122 1.56 6.65 -14.99
CA ILE A 122 0.55 7.15 -14.04
C ILE A 122 0.44 6.22 -12.83
N ALA A 123 0.33 4.91 -13.08
CA ALA A 123 0.25 3.94 -11.99
C ALA A 123 1.53 3.93 -11.13
N ALA A 124 2.71 3.82 -11.76
CA ALA A 124 3.98 3.73 -11.05
C ALA A 124 4.31 4.97 -10.22
N SER A 125 3.89 6.17 -10.66
CA SER A 125 4.16 7.45 -9.99
C SER A 125 3.04 7.92 -9.07
N SER A 126 1.93 7.19 -8.95
CA SER A 126 0.86 7.52 -8.01
C SER A 126 1.32 7.29 -6.56
N ALA A 127 1.07 8.26 -5.67
CA ALA A 127 1.54 8.24 -4.28
C ALA A 127 1.10 6.97 -3.52
N GLY A 128 -0.12 6.48 -3.77
CA GLY A 128 -0.61 5.23 -3.19
C GLY A 128 0.20 4.01 -3.63
N MET A 129 0.54 3.92 -4.92
CA MET A 129 1.39 2.84 -5.44
C MET A 129 2.82 2.91 -4.88
N ILE A 130 3.40 4.13 -4.81
CA ILE A 130 4.75 4.32 -4.26
C ILE A 130 4.76 3.96 -2.76
N GLY A 131 3.83 4.51 -1.97
CA GLY A 131 3.81 4.30 -0.53
C GLY A 131 3.64 2.83 -0.15
N PHE A 132 2.62 2.16 -0.68
CA PHE A 132 2.35 0.76 -0.36
C PHE A 132 3.25 -0.23 -1.11
N GLY A 133 3.80 0.13 -2.27
CA GLY A 133 4.81 -0.66 -2.97
C GLY A 133 6.17 -0.70 -2.27
N ARG A 134 6.40 0.21 -1.29
CA ARG A 134 7.62 0.27 -0.49
C ARG A 134 7.43 -0.18 0.95
N GLY A 135 6.22 -0.52 1.35
CA GLY A 135 5.89 -0.90 2.71
C GLY A 135 5.85 -2.42 2.91
N ALA A 136 6.41 -2.90 4.01
CA ALA A 136 6.34 -4.30 4.41
C ALA A 136 4.96 -4.63 5.01
N SER A 137 3.90 -4.56 4.17
CA SER A 137 2.51 -4.74 4.59
C SER A 137 1.72 -5.66 3.66
N THR A 138 0.57 -6.13 4.14
CA THR A 138 -0.33 -7.01 3.35
C THR A 138 -1.09 -6.26 2.26
N ASP A 139 -1.13 -4.92 2.28
CA ASP A 139 -2.00 -4.13 1.41
C ASP A 139 -1.63 -4.25 -0.07
N MET A 140 -0.34 -4.13 -0.41
CA MET A 140 0.11 -4.34 -1.78
C MET A 140 -0.02 -5.82 -2.20
N LEU A 141 0.19 -6.75 -1.27
CA LEU A 141 0.11 -8.18 -1.54
C LEU A 141 -1.31 -8.68 -1.82
N VAL A 142 -2.34 -7.99 -1.35
CA VAL A 142 -3.73 -8.29 -1.75
C VAL A 142 -4.16 -7.47 -2.96
N SER A 143 -3.72 -6.20 -3.06
CA SER A 143 -4.15 -5.30 -4.13
C SER A 143 -3.58 -5.70 -5.48
N ALA A 144 -2.34 -6.20 -5.53
CA ALA A 144 -1.72 -6.62 -6.78
C ALA A 144 -2.38 -7.84 -7.43
N PRO A 145 -2.53 -8.99 -6.75
CA PRO A 145 -3.23 -10.12 -7.35
C PRO A 145 -4.70 -9.79 -7.65
N PHE A 146 -5.38 -8.97 -6.84
CA PHE A 146 -6.72 -8.50 -7.15
C PHE A 146 -6.75 -7.68 -8.44
N ALA A 147 -5.84 -6.71 -8.62
CA ALA A 147 -5.79 -5.88 -9.84
C ALA A 147 -5.50 -6.72 -11.09
N LEU A 148 -4.53 -7.63 -11.00
CA LEU A 148 -4.21 -8.56 -12.08
C LEU A 148 -5.40 -9.50 -12.39
N ALA A 149 -6.11 -9.95 -11.36
CA ALA A 149 -7.33 -10.74 -11.52
C ALA A 149 -8.40 -9.96 -12.29
N MET A 150 -8.68 -8.70 -11.94
CA MET A 150 -9.65 -7.88 -12.65
C MET A 150 -9.28 -7.68 -14.13
N MET A 151 -8.01 -7.47 -14.44
CA MET A 151 -7.51 -7.41 -15.82
C MET A 151 -7.68 -8.75 -16.57
N CYS A 152 -7.44 -9.87 -15.89
CA CYS A 152 -7.68 -11.21 -16.46
C CYS A 152 -9.17 -11.46 -16.69
N TRP A 153 -10.03 -11.07 -15.75
CA TRP A 153 -11.48 -11.20 -15.89
C TRP A 153 -11.99 -10.40 -17.10
N TRP A 154 -11.55 -9.14 -17.26
CA TRP A 154 -11.88 -8.34 -18.42
C TRP A 154 -11.39 -8.99 -19.73
N THR A 155 -10.16 -9.49 -19.73
CA THR A 155 -9.58 -10.17 -20.89
C THR A 155 -10.40 -11.42 -21.27
N TRP A 156 -10.86 -12.20 -20.28
CA TRP A 156 -11.79 -13.29 -20.51
C TRP A 156 -13.13 -12.78 -21.07
N HIS A 157 -13.70 -11.77 -20.48
CA HIS A 157 -14.98 -11.19 -20.89
C HIS A 157 -14.98 -10.77 -22.39
N GLN A 158 -13.88 -10.19 -22.85
CA GLN A 158 -13.71 -9.77 -24.25
C GLN A 158 -13.33 -10.90 -25.21
N THR A 159 -12.60 -11.90 -24.74
CA THR A 159 -12.02 -12.92 -25.64
C THR A 159 -12.69 -14.29 -25.55
N ASN A 160 -13.51 -14.52 -24.53
CA ASN A 160 -14.10 -15.80 -24.15
C ASN A 160 -13.07 -16.95 -23.93
N LYS A 161 -11.76 -16.65 -23.83
CA LYS A 161 -10.71 -17.65 -23.59
C LYS A 161 -10.71 -18.05 -22.12
N LYS A 162 -11.17 -19.29 -21.82
CA LYS A 162 -11.34 -19.83 -20.46
C LYS A 162 -10.08 -19.72 -19.58
N LEU A 163 -8.89 -19.78 -20.19
CA LEU A 163 -7.62 -19.64 -19.47
C LEU A 163 -7.57 -18.38 -18.60
N TRP A 164 -8.02 -17.23 -19.13
CA TRP A 164 -8.01 -15.98 -18.37
C TRP A 164 -8.95 -16.01 -17.16
N LEU A 165 -10.08 -16.72 -17.29
CA LEU A 165 -10.99 -16.90 -16.15
C LEU A 165 -10.38 -17.83 -15.08
N VAL A 166 -9.65 -18.86 -15.47
CA VAL A 166 -8.92 -19.73 -14.53
C VAL A 166 -7.82 -18.96 -13.81
N ILE A 167 -7.04 -18.14 -14.55
CA ILE A 167 -6.01 -17.27 -13.95
C ILE A 167 -6.63 -16.26 -12.99
N PHE A 168 -7.79 -15.68 -13.32
CA PHE A 168 -8.54 -14.79 -12.43
C PHE A 168 -8.79 -15.44 -11.05
N TYR A 169 -9.32 -16.66 -11.02
CA TYR A 169 -9.56 -17.38 -9.77
C TYR A 169 -8.26 -17.74 -9.03
N GLY A 170 -7.23 -18.13 -9.75
CA GLY A 170 -5.91 -18.39 -9.16
C GLY A 170 -5.34 -17.16 -8.46
N LEU A 171 -5.41 -16.00 -9.10
CA LEU A 171 -4.96 -14.71 -8.52
C LEU A 171 -5.81 -14.30 -7.31
N LEU A 172 -7.13 -14.55 -7.32
CA LEU A 172 -7.97 -14.32 -6.14
C LEU A 172 -7.59 -15.26 -4.98
N GLY A 173 -7.20 -16.50 -5.27
CA GLY A 173 -6.65 -17.42 -4.27
C GLY A 173 -5.36 -16.89 -3.63
N VAL A 174 -4.44 -16.35 -4.44
CA VAL A 174 -3.24 -15.68 -3.93
C VAL A 174 -3.61 -14.46 -3.06
N GLY A 175 -4.59 -13.66 -3.49
CA GLY A 175 -5.11 -12.54 -2.70
C GLY A 175 -5.73 -12.97 -1.36
N ALA A 176 -6.41 -14.12 -1.34
CA ALA A 176 -6.98 -14.68 -0.11
C ALA A 176 -5.90 -15.16 0.87
N LEU A 177 -4.77 -15.66 0.38
CA LEU A 177 -3.60 -15.97 1.22
C LEU A 177 -2.85 -14.72 1.70
N ALA A 178 -3.11 -13.53 1.12
CA ALA A 178 -2.52 -12.27 1.57
C ALA A 178 -3.31 -11.61 2.71
N LYS A 179 -4.65 -11.57 2.60
CA LYS A 179 -5.49 -10.79 3.54
C LYS A 179 -6.88 -11.41 3.78
N GLY A 180 -7.05 -12.68 3.53
CA GLY A 180 -8.34 -13.36 3.72
C GLY A 180 -9.34 -13.12 2.58
N PRO A 181 -10.65 -13.25 2.84
CA PRO A 181 -11.68 -13.32 1.80
C PRO A 181 -11.92 -12.03 1.04
N VAL A 182 -11.30 -10.92 1.45
CA VAL A 182 -11.58 -9.56 0.94
C VAL A 182 -11.35 -9.43 -0.57
N ALA A 183 -10.32 -10.09 -1.12
CA ALA A 183 -10.06 -10.04 -2.57
C ALA A 183 -11.21 -10.69 -3.37
N LEU A 184 -11.71 -11.83 -2.90
CA LEU A 184 -12.86 -12.52 -3.51
C LEU A 184 -14.15 -11.68 -3.37
N ALA A 185 -14.41 -11.13 -2.18
CA ALA A 185 -15.57 -10.29 -1.93
C ALA A 185 -15.60 -9.07 -2.85
N LEU A 186 -14.48 -8.36 -2.97
CA LEU A 186 -14.36 -7.21 -3.88
C LEU A 186 -14.55 -7.61 -5.34
N ALA A 187 -14.01 -8.77 -5.77
CA ALA A 187 -14.18 -9.26 -7.14
C ALA A 187 -15.66 -9.56 -7.46
N VAL A 188 -16.35 -10.24 -6.55
CA VAL A 188 -17.79 -10.52 -6.66
C VAL A 188 -18.58 -9.22 -6.76
N LEU A 189 -18.27 -8.23 -5.91
CA LEU A 189 -18.95 -6.94 -5.92
C LEU A 189 -18.67 -6.14 -7.21
N VAL A 190 -17.43 -6.11 -7.70
CA VAL A 190 -17.07 -5.40 -8.95
C VAL A 190 -17.76 -6.06 -10.14
N VAL A 191 -17.67 -7.37 -10.29
CA VAL A 191 -18.30 -8.12 -11.41
C VAL A 191 -19.83 -8.00 -11.33
N GLY A 192 -20.40 -8.13 -10.12
CA GLY A 192 -21.84 -7.98 -9.90
C GLY A 192 -22.35 -6.57 -10.22
N ALA A 193 -21.67 -5.54 -9.72
CA ALA A 193 -22.03 -4.14 -10.00
C ALA A 193 -21.89 -3.82 -11.50
N TYR A 194 -20.86 -4.34 -12.17
CA TYR A 194 -20.74 -4.20 -13.62
C TYR A 194 -21.87 -4.90 -14.38
N ALA A 195 -22.25 -6.13 -14.00
CA ALA A 195 -23.37 -6.85 -14.59
C ALA A 195 -24.72 -6.10 -14.41
N VAL A 196 -24.94 -5.50 -13.22
CA VAL A 196 -26.10 -4.66 -12.93
C VAL A 196 -26.08 -3.39 -13.80
N LEU A 197 -24.94 -2.69 -13.87
CA LEU A 197 -24.77 -1.48 -14.68
C LEU A 197 -25.06 -1.75 -16.16
N ARG A 198 -24.63 -2.93 -16.65
CA ARG A 198 -24.89 -3.37 -18.04
C ARG A 198 -26.28 -3.94 -18.26
N ARG A 199 -27.05 -4.19 -17.19
CA ARG A 199 -28.34 -4.92 -17.21
C ARG A 199 -28.22 -6.31 -17.84
N GLU A 200 -27.08 -6.93 -17.70
CA GLU A 200 -26.74 -8.22 -18.26
C GLU A 200 -26.33 -9.21 -17.15
N GLY A 201 -27.29 -9.69 -16.37
CA GLY A 201 -27.03 -10.65 -15.28
C GLY A 201 -26.31 -11.93 -15.74
N LYS A 202 -26.44 -12.30 -17.02
CA LYS A 202 -25.71 -13.43 -17.63
C LYS A 202 -24.19 -13.25 -17.53
N ILE A 203 -23.65 -12.03 -17.48
CA ILE A 203 -22.23 -11.75 -17.30
C ILE A 203 -21.74 -12.35 -15.98
N PHE A 204 -22.48 -12.12 -14.88
CA PHE A 204 -22.15 -12.64 -13.57
C PHE A 204 -22.19 -14.18 -13.55
N VAL A 205 -23.27 -14.79 -14.06
CA VAL A 205 -23.42 -16.25 -14.11
C VAL A 205 -22.32 -16.90 -14.95
N ARG A 206 -21.99 -16.34 -16.11
CA ARG A 206 -20.90 -16.84 -16.97
C ARG A 206 -19.51 -16.71 -16.34
N SER A 207 -19.34 -15.80 -15.37
CA SER A 207 -18.09 -15.65 -14.61
C SER A 207 -17.86 -16.79 -13.63
N LEU A 208 -18.89 -17.57 -13.29
CA LEU A 208 -18.75 -18.72 -12.41
C LEU A 208 -18.10 -19.89 -13.18
N SER A 209 -16.91 -20.29 -12.74
CA SER A 209 -16.12 -21.36 -13.35
C SER A 209 -15.80 -22.45 -12.33
N PRO A 210 -16.35 -23.66 -12.46
CA PRO A 210 -16.00 -24.76 -11.55
C PRO A 210 -14.50 -25.05 -11.50
N ILE A 211 -13.82 -25.04 -12.65
CA ILE A 211 -12.37 -25.26 -12.73
C ILE A 211 -11.61 -24.11 -12.05
N GLY A 212 -12.07 -22.87 -12.24
CA GLY A 212 -11.50 -21.73 -11.54
C GLY A 212 -11.67 -21.84 -10.03
N PHE A 213 -12.85 -22.26 -9.57
CA PHE A 213 -13.13 -22.47 -8.15
C PHE A 213 -12.28 -23.58 -7.55
N LEU A 214 -12.05 -24.67 -8.29
CA LEU A 214 -11.13 -25.74 -7.86
C LEU A 214 -9.70 -25.22 -7.71
N LEU A 215 -9.21 -24.40 -8.66
CA LEU A 215 -7.89 -23.80 -8.56
C LEU A 215 -7.79 -22.85 -7.36
N PHE A 216 -8.80 -21.99 -7.16
CA PHE A 216 -8.88 -21.13 -5.97
C PHE A 216 -8.80 -21.96 -4.68
N ALA A 217 -9.62 -23.01 -4.56
CA ALA A 217 -9.64 -23.90 -3.40
C ALA A 217 -8.30 -24.62 -3.21
N ALA A 218 -7.68 -25.11 -4.28
CA ALA A 218 -6.38 -25.77 -4.24
C ALA A 218 -5.25 -24.85 -3.77
N ILE A 219 -5.34 -23.54 -4.02
CA ILE A 219 -4.38 -22.54 -3.53
C ILE A 219 -4.65 -22.19 -2.07
N VAL A 220 -5.92 -22.02 -1.69
CA VAL A 220 -6.30 -21.47 -0.38
C VAL A 220 -6.36 -22.54 0.70
N LEU A 221 -7.09 -23.64 0.45
CA LEU A 221 -7.43 -24.62 1.48
C LEU A 221 -6.23 -25.31 2.14
N PRO A 222 -5.14 -25.66 1.43
CA PRO A 222 -4.04 -26.39 2.06
C PRO A 222 -3.49 -25.65 3.28
N TRP A 223 -3.22 -24.34 3.17
CA TRP A 223 -2.70 -23.58 4.30
C TRP A 223 -3.74 -23.36 5.40
N TYR A 224 -4.98 -22.99 5.02
CA TYR A 224 -6.04 -22.73 6.00
C TYR A 224 -6.40 -23.98 6.83
N LEU A 225 -6.41 -25.16 6.20
CA LEU A 225 -6.65 -26.41 6.90
C LEU A 225 -5.46 -26.84 7.75
N ALA A 226 -4.23 -26.65 7.25
CA ALA A 226 -3.03 -26.98 8.00
C ALA A 226 -2.89 -26.14 9.28
N VAL A 227 -3.10 -24.82 9.19
CA VAL A 227 -3.03 -23.96 10.38
C VAL A 227 -4.18 -24.24 11.35
N GLN A 228 -5.40 -24.50 10.86
CA GLN A 228 -6.53 -24.89 11.71
C GLN A 228 -6.28 -26.20 12.45
N HIS A 229 -5.60 -27.15 11.81
CA HIS A 229 -5.24 -28.42 12.46
C HIS A 229 -4.23 -28.24 13.57
N GLN A 230 -3.22 -27.37 13.36
CA GLN A 230 -2.17 -27.11 14.36
C GLN A 230 -2.64 -26.15 15.47
N VAL A 231 -3.51 -25.19 15.14
CA VAL A 231 -4.04 -24.18 16.08
C VAL A 231 -5.57 -24.15 15.96
N PRO A 232 -6.29 -24.96 16.75
CA PRO A 232 -7.75 -25.16 16.62
C PRO A 232 -8.60 -23.88 16.72
N GLN A 233 -8.11 -22.84 17.39
CA GLN A 233 -8.81 -21.54 17.50
C GLN A 233 -8.68 -20.65 16.26
N PHE A 234 -7.87 -21.04 15.25
CA PHE A 234 -7.54 -20.17 14.11
C PHE A 234 -8.78 -19.63 13.38
N PHE A 235 -9.76 -20.49 13.03
CA PHE A 235 -10.94 -20.03 12.31
C PHE A 235 -11.76 -19.02 13.11
N ARG A 236 -11.90 -19.23 14.41
CA ARG A 236 -12.60 -18.30 15.28
C ARG A 236 -11.89 -16.95 15.32
N VAL A 237 -10.60 -16.94 15.63
CA VAL A 237 -9.79 -15.72 15.74
C VAL A 237 -9.74 -15.01 14.38
N PHE A 238 -9.39 -15.72 13.30
CA PHE A 238 -9.19 -15.10 12.00
C PHE A 238 -10.49 -14.64 11.33
N PHE A 239 -11.51 -15.52 11.21
CA PHE A 239 -12.73 -15.17 10.46
C PHE A 239 -13.72 -14.37 11.28
N ILE A 240 -13.92 -14.70 12.57
CA ILE A 240 -14.91 -14.01 13.40
C ILE A 240 -14.32 -12.72 13.94
N GLU A 241 -13.26 -12.78 14.77
CA GLU A 241 -12.73 -11.63 15.49
C GLU A 241 -12.03 -10.63 14.55
N HIS A 242 -11.12 -11.10 13.67
CA HIS A 242 -10.32 -10.21 12.82
C HIS A 242 -10.95 -9.83 11.48
N ASN A 243 -11.97 -10.53 10.98
CA ASN A 243 -12.64 -10.15 9.74
C ASN A 243 -14.07 -9.64 9.98
N LEU A 244 -14.96 -10.40 10.61
CA LEU A 244 -16.36 -10.00 10.77
C LEU A 244 -16.55 -8.92 11.84
N GLU A 245 -16.02 -9.12 13.04
CA GLU A 245 -16.15 -8.16 14.14
C GLU A 245 -15.40 -6.86 13.82
N ARG A 246 -14.19 -6.95 13.21
CA ARG A 246 -13.43 -5.77 12.77
C ARG A 246 -14.19 -4.94 11.73
N PHE A 247 -14.97 -5.57 10.86
CA PHE A 247 -15.79 -4.84 9.87
C PHE A 247 -16.99 -4.16 10.53
N GLY A 248 -17.63 -4.82 11.52
CA GLY A 248 -18.89 -4.38 12.14
C GLY A 248 -18.76 -3.61 13.46
N THR A 249 -17.62 -3.69 14.17
CA THR A 249 -17.44 -3.13 15.53
C THR A 249 -16.26 -2.14 15.61
N ASN A 250 -16.16 -1.43 16.76
CA ASN A 250 -15.06 -0.49 17.03
C ASN A 250 -13.90 -1.13 17.82
N LEU A 251 -13.74 -2.45 17.79
CA LEU A 251 -12.75 -3.20 18.58
C LEU A 251 -11.31 -2.64 18.51
N TYR A 252 -10.95 -2.02 17.40
CA TYR A 252 -9.58 -1.54 17.12
C TYR A 252 -9.42 -0.01 17.14
N GLN A 253 -10.42 0.76 17.61
CA GLN A 253 -10.38 2.23 17.73
C GLN A 253 -9.95 2.99 16.46
N HIS A 254 -10.13 2.41 15.26
CA HIS A 254 -9.83 3.06 13.97
C HIS A 254 -11.11 3.62 13.32
N SER A 255 -12.02 4.14 14.14
CA SER A 255 -13.26 4.75 13.64
C SER A 255 -12.95 6.03 12.89
N GLN A 256 -13.39 6.11 11.65
CA GLN A 256 -13.27 7.28 10.78
C GLN A 256 -14.62 7.57 10.13
N PRO A 257 -14.92 8.84 9.75
CA PRO A 257 -16.18 9.20 9.10
C PRO A 257 -16.35 8.46 7.76
N PHE A 258 -17.60 8.36 7.27
CA PHE A 258 -17.90 7.62 6.03
C PHE A 258 -17.19 8.19 4.79
N TRP A 259 -16.96 9.50 4.75
CA TRP A 259 -16.27 10.20 3.67
C TRP A 259 -14.73 10.14 3.73
N TYR A 260 -14.16 9.45 4.72
CA TYR A 260 -12.72 9.33 4.96
C TYR A 260 -11.91 8.97 3.70
N TYR A 261 -12.47 8.12 2.85
CA TYR A 261 -11.74 7.69 1.65
C TYR A 261 -11.75 8.69 0.51
N ILE A 262 -12.53 9.79 0.58
CA ILE A 262 -12.44 10.86 -0.42
C ILE A 262 -11.06 11.52 -0.36
N PRO A 263 -10.61 12.12 0.76
CA PRO A 263 -9.27 12.69 0.85
C PRO A 263 -8.17 11.64 0.67
N VAL A 264 -8.35 10.40 1.16
CA VAL A 264 -7.36 9.33 0.95
C VAL A 264 -7.18 9.01 -0.53
N PHE A 265 -8.26 8.94 -1.30
CA PHE A 265 -8.21 8.73 -2.75
C PHE A 265 -7.51 9.89 -3.47
N LEU A 266 -7.84 11.13 -3.12
CA LEU A 266 -7.20 12.31 -3.69
C LEU A 266 -5.69 12.30 -3.43
N LEU A 267 -5.26 11.97 -2.21
CA LEU A 267 -3.85 11.85 -1.84
C LEU A 267 -3.16 10.66 -2.54
N ALA A 268 -3.83 9.50 -2.60
CA ALA A 268 -3.25 8.30 -3.20
C ALA A 268 -3.04 8.43 -4.72
N THR A 269 -3.80 9.29 -5.39
CA THR A 269 -3.68 9.55 -6.83
C THR A 269 -2.72 10.70 -7.18
N ILE A 270 -2.13 11.43 -6.20
CA ILE A 270 -1.10 12.45 -6.47
C ILE A 270 0.06 11.81 -7.25
N PRO A 271 0.61 12.50 -8.28
CA PRO A 271 0.30 13.84 -8.79
C PRO A 271 -0.85 13.91 -9.78
N TRP A 272 -1.50 12.81 -10.08
CA TRP A 272 -2.50 12.66 -11.14
C TRP A 272 -3.92 13.04 -10.73
N THR A 273 -4.15 13.44 -9.48
CA THR A 273 -5.48 13.70 -8.90
C THR A 273 -6.34 14.64 -9.76
N LEU A 274 -5.73 15.68 -10.33
CA LEU A 274 -6.43 16.65 -11.17
C LEU A 274 -6.91 16.09 -12.52
N PHE A 275 -6.37 14.95 -12.94
CA PHE A 275 -6.84 14.20 -14.10
C PHE A 275 -7.70 13.00 -13.69
N ALA A 276 -7.40 12.37 -12.54
CA ALA A 276 -8.13 11.21 -12.04
C ALA A 276 -9.58 11.56 -11.68
N VAL A 277 -9.81 12.72 -11.04
CA VAL A 277 -11.16 13.15 -10.67
C VAL A 277 -12.02 13.44 -11.89
N PRO A 278 -11.61 14.26 -12.88
CA PRO A 278 -12.37 14.43 -14.12
C PRO A 278 -12.57 13.12 -14.90
N ALA A 279 -11.56 12.24 -14.93
CA ALA A 279 -11.70 10.93 -15.56
C ALA A 279 -12.81 10.08 -14.93
N LEU A 280 -12.87 10.08 -13.59
CA LEU A 280 -13.90 9.36 -12.84
C LEU A 280 -15.29 9.96 -13.07
N ILE A 281 -15.40 11.30 -13.09
CA ILE A 281 -16.66 12.00 -13.38
C ILE A 281 -17.14 11.72 -14.81
N ASP A 282 -16.23 11.79 -15.80
CA ASP A 282 -16.54 11.50 -17.21
C ASP A 282 -17.02 10.05 -17.38
N ALA A 283 -16.29 9.09 -16.80
CA ALA A 283 -16.67 7.69 -16.80
C ALA A 283 -18.05 7.46 -16.16
N GLY A 284 -18.34 8.14 -15.04
CA GLY A 284 -19.64 8.09 -14.38
C GLY A 284 -20.78 8.64 -15.22
N LYS A 285 -20.58 9.79 -15.88
CA LYS A 285 -21.54 10.37 -16.82
C LYS A 285 -21.83 9.44 -17.98
N ASN A 286 -20.79 8.80 -18.55
CA ASN A 286 -20.93 7.86 -19.65
C ASN A 286 -21.66 6.58 -19.20
N ALA A 287 -21.34 6.05 -18.04
CA ALA A 287 -22.02 4.92 -17.43
C ALA A 287 -23.52 5.20 -17.20
N TRP A 288 -23.84 6.41 -16.67
CA TRP A 288 -25.21 6.85 -16.43
C TRP A 288 -26.03 7.04 -17.71
N LYS A 289 -25.45 7.68 -18.75
CA LYS A 289 -26.11 7.82 -20.05
C LYS A 289 -26.49 6.47 -20.63
N ARG A 290 -25.59 5.50 -20.60
CA ARG A 290 -25.83 4.13 -21.09
C ARG A 290 -26.90 3.41 -20.30
N TRP A 291 -26.85 3.52 -18.96
CA TRP A 291 -27.86 2.91 -18.11
C TRP A 291 -29.27 3.41 -18.44
N ARG A 292 -29.41 4.73 -18.77
CA ARG A 292 -30.68 5.33 -19.24
C ARG A 292 -31.08 4.81 -20.63
N VAL A 293 -30.19 4.77 -21.60
CA VAL A 293 -30.50 4.27 -22.95
C VAL A 293 -30.96 2.80 -22.89
N ASN A 294 -30.24 1.95 -22.17
CA ASN A 294 -30.64 0.56 -21.97
C ASN A 294 -31.97 0.41 -21.19
N SER A 295 -32.43 1.43 -20.46
CA SER A 295 -33.75 1.41 -19.81
C SER A 295 -34.89 1.75 -20.77
N GLN A 296 -34.66 2.59 -21.76
CA GLN A 296 -35.69 3.00 -22.76
C GLN A 296 -35.89 1.93 -23.84
N SER A 297 -34.87 1.15 -24.15
CA SER A 297 -34.97 0.03 -25.14
C SER A 297 -35.83 -1.14 -24.66
N ILE A 298 -36.22 -1.19 -23.39
CA ILE A 298 -37.15 -2.22 -22.87
C ILE A 298 -38.60 -1.87 -23.22
N ASP A 299 -38.94 -0.60 -23.49
CA ASP A 299 -40.28 -0.14 -23.81
C ASP A 299 -40.62 -0.20 -25.32
N GLY A 300 -39.79 -0.85 -26.15
CA GLY A 300 -40.16 -1.26 -27.51
C GLY A 300 -39.93 -0.23 -28.63
N GLU A 301 -39.44 0.97 -28.37
CA GLU A 301 -39.05 1.90 -29.42
C GLU A 301 -37.56 1.81 -29.77
N PRO A 302 -37.17 1.76 -31.06
CA PRO A 302 -35.76 1.77 -31.47
C PRO A 302 -35.18 3.17 -31.20
N VAL A 303 -34.41 3.30 -30.11
CA VAL A 303 -33.63 4.52 -29.89
C VAL A 303 -32.57 4.61 -31.00
N ILE A 304 -32.64 5.64 -31.83
CA ILE A 304 -31.59 5.98 -32.82
C ILE A 304 -30.32 6.30 -32.02
N VAL A 305 -29.46 5.31 -31.86
CA VAL A 305 -28.14 5.50 -31.28
C VAL A 305 -27.32 6.28 -32.29
N ASP A 306 -26.88 7.48 -31.91
CA ASP A 306 -25.94 8.27 -32.70
C ASP A 306 -24.74 7.40 -33.07
N THR A 307 -24.66 6.96 -34.33
CA THR A 307 -23.65 6.05 -34.87
C THR A 307 -22.24 6.63 -34.84
N ASN A 308 -22.08 7.91 -34.49
CA ASN A 308 -20.79 8.57 -34.25
C ASN A 308 -20.28 8.41 -32.81
N ALA A 309 -21.05 7.84 -31.87
CA ALA A 309 -20.49 7.40 -30.61
C ALA A 309 -19.58 6.20 -30.87
N GLN A 310 -18.27 6.39 -30.82
CA GLN A 310 -17.29 5.30 -30.81
C GLN A 310 -17.86 4.16 -29.95
N THR A 311 -17.99 2.97 -30.55
CA THR A 311 -18.51 1.78 -29.89
C THR A 311 -17.68 1.51 -28.65
N ASP A 312 -18.14 2.05 -27.51
CA ASP A 312 -17.49 1.78 -26.23
C ASP A 312 -17.70 0.29 -25.92
N ASP A 313 -16.62 -0.44 -25.84
CA ASP A 313 -16.56 -1.86 -25.48
C ASP A 313 -16.98 -2.14 -24.02
N GLY A 314 -17.34 -1.12 -23.24
CA GLY A 314 -17.70 -1.21 -21.83
C GLY A 314 -16.51 -1.11 -20.87
N LEU A 315 -15.28 -1.00 -21.37
CA LEU A 315 -14.09 -0.94 -20.52
C LEU A 315 -14.12 0.25 -19.55
N THR A 316 -14.47 1.45 -20.04
CA THR A 316 -14.57 2.65 -19.20
C THR A 316 -15.59 2.45 -18.06
N SER A 317 -16.74 1.83 -18.34
CA SER A 317 -17.74 1.50 -17.33
C SER A 317 -17.25 0.46 -16.32
N PHE A 318 -16.50 -0.55 -16.77
CA PHE A 318 -15.88 -1.54 -15.90
C PHE A 318 -14.83 -0.91 -14.98
N LEU A 319 -13.93 -0.08 -15.51
CA LEU A 319 -12.92 0.62 -14.73
C LEU A 319 -13.53 1.61 -13.71
N PHE A 320 -14.64 2.26 -14.09
CA PHE A 320 -15.42 3.12 -13.18
C PHE A 320 -15.96 2.32 -11.99
N VAL A 321 -16.62 1.20 -12.25
CA VAL A 321 -17.14 0.31 -11.19
C VAL A 321 -16.00 -0.24 -10.33
N TRP A 322 -14.92 -0.71 -10.96
CA TRP A 322 -13.76 -1.23 -10.23
C TRP A 322 -13.12 -0.15 -9.35
N THR A 323 -13.06 1.11 -9.79
CA THR A 323 -12.54 2.21 -8.96
C THR A 323 -13.45 2.47 -7.76
N LEU A 324 -14.77 2.52 -7.94
CA LEU A 324 -15.70 2.94 -6.89
C LEU A 324 -16.03 1.85 -5.88
N VAL A 325 -16.17 0.60 -6.32
CA VAL A 325 -16.64 -0.49 -5.45
C VAL A 325 -15.76 -0.66 -4.20
N PRO A 326 -14.42 -0.73 -4.27
CA PRO A 326 -13.62 -0.84 -3.05
C PRO A 326 -13.75 0.39 -2.15
N ILE A 327 -13.84 1.60 -2.72
CA ILE A 327 -14.03 2.85 -1.95
C ILE A 327 -15.35 2.79 -1.18
N ILE A 328 -16.46 2.44 -1.84
CA ILE A 328 -17.79 2.35 -1.22
C ILE A 328 -17.80 1.25 -0.17
N PHE A 329 -17.29 0.06 -0.51
CA PHE A 329 -17.25 -1.10 0.40
C PHE A 329 -16.56 -0.76 1.73
N PHE A 330 -15.37 -0.17 1.66
CA PHE A 330 -14.65 0.19 2.88
C PHE A 330 -15.18 1.47 3.55
N SER A 331 -15.91 2.34 2.85
CA SER A 331 -16.60 3.48 3.48
C SER A 331 -17.70 3.03 4.43
N ILE A 332 -18.32 1.88 4.17
CA ILE A 332 -19.34 1.28 5.04
C ILE A 332 -18.71 0.64 6.29
N SER A 333 -17.47 0.12 6.19
CA SER A 333 -16.75 -0.46 7.32
C SER A 333 -16.50 0.56 8.44
N ARG A 334 -16.59 0.14 9.68
CA ARG A 334 -16.27 0.99 10.85
C ARG A 334 -14.77 1.21 11.00
N ALA A 335 -13.97 0.16 10.88
CA ALA A 335 -12.51 0.28 10.90
C ALA A 335 -11.97 0.68 9.53
N LYS A 336 -11.28 1.83 9.45
CA LYS A 336 -10.76 2.39 8.20
C LYS A 336 -9.27 2.67 8.28
N LEU A 337 -8.52 2.12 7.32
CA LEU A 337 -7.09 2.41 7.11
C LEU A 337 -6.86 2.86 5.67
N PRO A 338 -5.86 3.75 5.41
CA PRO A 338 -5.62 4.29 4.06
C PRO A 338 -5.39 3.21 3.00
N GLY A 339 -4.71 2.12 3.35
CA GLY A 339 -4.38 1.01 2.44
C GLY A 339 -5.58 0.22 1.92
N TYR A 340 -6.76 0.34 2.54
CA TYR A 340 -7.92 -0.46 2.13
C TYR A 340 -8.44 -0.11 0.74
N ILE A 341 -8.27 1.13 0.28
CA ILE A 341 -8.68 1.53 -1.08
C ILE A 341 -7.58 1.37 -2.13
N LEU A 342 -6.42 0.82 -1.76
CA LEU A 342 -5.35 0.56 -2.72
C LEU A 342 -5.82 -0.29 -3.92
N PRO A 343 -6.73 -1.29 -3.79
CA PRO A 343 -7.31 -2.02 -4.92
C PRO A 343 -8.00 -1.15 -5.98
N SER A 344 -8.41 0.10 -5.65
CA SER A 344 -9.02 1.06 -6.59
C SER A 344 -7.98 1.80 -7.45
N ILE A 345 -6.75 1.95 -6.98
CA ILE A 345 -5.74 2.82 -7.61
C ILE A 345 -5.33 2.34 -9.01
N PRO A 346 -5.12 1.02 -9.27
CA PRO A 346 -4.84 0.55 -10.63
C PRO A 346 -5.95 0.91 -11.64
N ALA A 347 -7.22 0.75 -11.26
CA ALA A 347 -8.35 1.12 -12.12
C ALA A 347 -8.43 2.64 -12.35
N ALA A 348 -8.20 3.44 -11.30
CA ALA A 348 -8.13 4.89 -11.41
C ALA A 348 -6.99 5.34 -12.35
N ALA A 349 -5.83 4.69 -12.30
CA ALA A 349 -4.72 4.98 -13.22
C ALA A 349 -5.07 4.65 -14.68
N LEU A 350 -5.74 3.51 -14.91
CA LEU A 350 -6.23 3.12 -16.23
C LEU A 350 -7.26 4.13 -16.78
N LEU A 351 -8.23 4.54 -15.97
CA LEU A 351 -9.21 5.58 -16.33
C LEU A 351 -8.55 6.92 -16.62
N THR A 352 -7.57 7.30 -15.81
CA THR A 352 -6.84 8.57 -15.98
C THR A 352 -6.07 8.56 -17.30
N ALA A 353 -5.38 7.47 -17.62
CA ALA A 353 -4.66 7.33 -18.89
C ALA A 353 -5.61 7.38 -20.08
N GLU A 354 -6.74 6.68 -20.03
CA GLU A 354 -7.76 6.71 -21.08
C GLU A 354 -8.36 8.11 -21.26
N TYR A 355 -8.61 8.82 -20.17
CA TYR A 355 -9.10 10.20 -20.21
C TYR A 355 -8.05 11.14 -20.82
N VAL A 356 -6.80 11.10 -20.34
CA VAL A 356 -5.71 11.94 -20.85
C VAL A 356 -5.47 11.69 -22.33
N HIS A 357 -5.47 10.42 -22.76
CA HIS A 357 -5.27 10.04 -24.16
C HIS A 357 -6.37 10.57 -25.10
N ARG A 358 -7.60 10.72 -24.62
CA ARG A 358 -8.73 11.29 -25.36
C ARG A 358 -8.70 12.82 -25.45
N LEU A 359 -7.91 13.50 -24.63
CA LEU A 359 -7.79 14.95 -24.65
C LEU A 359 -7.00 15.40 -25.90
N LYS A 360 -7.64 16.22 -26.76
CA LYS A 360 -6.94 16.87 -27.89
C LYS A 360 -6.00 17.98 -27.40
N ALA A 361 -6.40 18.69 -26.34
CA ALA A 361 -5.62 19.72 -25.67
C ALA A 361 -6.02 19.78 -24.19
N ILE A 362 -5.05 20.07 -23.33
CA ILE A 362 -5.34 20.24 -21.89
C ILE A 362 -5.80 21.68 -21.66
N PRO A 363 -6.96 21.91 -20.99
CA PRO A 363 -7.39 23.26 -20.64
C PRO A 363 -6.31 24.01 -19.84
N ARG A 364 -6.09 25.28 -20.16
CA ARG A 364 -5.04 26.10 -19.52
C ARG A 364 -5.14 26.10 -17.99
N LEU A 365 -6.37 26.18 -17.47
CA LEU A 365 -6.64 26.17 -16.04
C LEU A 365 -6.19 24.85 -15.41
N LEU A 366 -6.53 23.71 -16.01
CA LEU A 366 -6.14 22.38 -15.54
C LEU A 366 -4.61 22.20 -15.56
N THR A 367 -3.94 22.67 -16.62
CA THR A 367 -2.47 22.66 -16.70
C THR A 367 -1.85 23.51 -15.58
N SER A 368 -2.42 24.69 -15.30
CA SER A 368 -1.91 25.58 -14.25
C SER A 368 -2.05 24.98 -12.85
N PHE A 369 -3.21 24.38 -12.55
CA PHE A 369 -3.40 23.67 -11.27
C PHE A 369 -2.52 22.44 -11.16
N HIS A 370 -2.30 21.70 -12.24
CA HIS A 370 -1.39 20.55 -12.24
C HIS A 370 0.07 20.96 -11.99
N ALA A 371 0.52 22.04 -12.63
CA ALA A 371 1.84 22.61 -12.40
C ALA A 371 2.01 23.07 -10.93
N LEU A 372 0.99 23.73 -10.37
CA LEU A 372 0.96 24.11 -8.96
C LEU A 372 1.02 22.86 -8.05
N LEU A 373 0.27 21.80 -8.35
CA LEU A 373 0.31 20.57 -7.59
C LEU A 373 1.70 19.92 -7.60
N CYS A 374 2.37 19.90 -8.75
CA CYS A 374 3.75 19.42 -8.86
C CYS A 374 4.73 20.27 -8.02
N ALA A 375 4.56 21.59 -8.02
CA ALA A 375 5.35 22.50 -7.20
C ALA A 375 5.10 22.25 -5.70
N VAL A 376 3.84 22.14 -5.29
CA VAL A 376 3.44 21.84 -3.91
C VAL A 376 3.99 20.49 -3.45
N LEU A 377 3.97 19.46 -4.29
CA LEU A 377 4.56 18.15 -4.00
C LEU A 377 6.05 18.28 -3.65
N MET A 378 6.80 19.04 -4.44
CA MET A 378 8.23 19.26 -4.19
C MET A 378 8.47 20.07 -2.90
N VAL A 379 7.70 21.14 -2.70
CA VAL A 379 7.79 21.96 -1.46
C VAL A 379 7.42 21.13 -0.24
N ALA A 380 6.38 20.30 -0.32
CA ALA A 380 5.99 19.39 0.77
C ALA A 380 7.11 18.39 1.09
N ALA A 381 7.77 17.83 0.07
CA ALA A 381 8.91 16.94 0.29
C ALA A 381 10.07 17.67 1.00
N LEU A 382 10.40 18.89 0.59
CA LEU A 382 11.44 19.72 1.22
C LEU A 382 11.09 20.09 2.68
N MET A 383 9.80 20.31 2.98
CA MET A 383 9.32 20.63 4.33
C MET A 383 9.22 19.43 5.25
N ALA A 384 9.10 18.22 4.71
CA ALA A 384 8.85 17.02 5.50
C ALA A 384 9.83 16.80 6.66
N PRO A 385 11.17 16.95 6.52
CA PRO A 385 12.10 16.79 7.62
C PRO A 385 11.85 17.76 8.79
N PHE A 386 11.56 19.02 8.49
CA PHE A 386 11.31 20.06 9.50
C PHE A 386 10.00 19.80 10.24
N ALA A 387 8.95 19.42 9.51
CA ALA A 387 7.66 19.07 10.09
C ALA A 387 7.77 17.82 11.00
N MET A 388 8.56 16.82 10.60
CA MET A 388 8.78 15.61 11.39
C MET A 388 9.56 15.88 12.67
N MET A 389 10.55 16.74 12.63
CA MET A 389 11.35 17.15 13.80
C MET A 389 10.65 18.23 14.63
N LYS A 390 9.53 18.78 14.16
CA LYS A 390 8.82 19.91 14.78
C LYS A 390 9.72 21.13 15.01
N VAL A 391 10.64 21.39 14.09
CA VAL A 391 11.53 22.54 14.10
C VAL A 391 11.21 23.50 12.96
N PRO A 392 11.35 24.82 13.15
CA PRO A 392 11.17 25.77 12.05
C PRO A 392 12.28 25.57 11.01
N PRO A 393 11.95 25.71 9.70
CA PRO A 393 12.98 25.70 8.68
C PRO A 393 13.89 26.94 8.80
N PRO A 394 15.15 26.86 8.34
CA PRO A 394 16.03 28.02 8.25
C PRO A 394 15.40 29.15 7.42
N SER A 395 15.70 30.41 7.74
CA SER A 395 15.09 31.58 7.09
C SER A 395 15.27 31.64 5.57
N TYR A 396 16.42 31.17 5.05
CA TYR A 396 16.65 31.05 3.61
C TYR A 396 15.82 29.96 2.91
N MET A 397 15.31 28.99 3.66
CA MET A 397 14.57 27.86 3.09
C MET A 397 13.27 28.31 2.43
N GLY A 398 12.61 29.34 2.94
CA GLY A 398 11.41 29.92 2.32
C GLY A 398 11.67 30.41 0.90
N ILE A 399 12.77 31.14 0.69
CA ILE A 399 13.19 31.62 -0.65
C ILE A 399 13.54 30.43 -1.53
N PHE A 400 14.31 29.46 -1.02
CA PHE A 400 14.70 28.27 -1.77
C PHE A 400 13.50 27.47 -2.24
N MET A 401 12.50 27.26 -1.38
CA MET A 401 11.26 26.57 -1.73
C MET A 401 10.42 27.33 -2.74
N ALA A 402 10.31 28.66 -2.61
CA ALA A 402 9.59 29.50 -3.56
C ALA A 402 10.22 29.44 -4.95
N VAL A 403 11.55 29.53 -5.03
CA VAL A 403 12.31 29.44 -6.29
C VAL A 403 12.15 28.04 -6.89
N THR A 404 12.37 26.98 -6.10
CA THR A 404 12.26 25.59 -6.58
C THR A 404 10.84 25.29 -7.07
N GLY A 405 9.81 25.64 -6.29
CA GLY A 405 8.41 25.47 -6.68
C GLY A 405 8.05 26.28 -7.94
N GLY A 406 8.53 27.53 -8.02
CA GLY A 406 8.32 28.40 -9.19
C GLY A 406 8.96 27.84 -10.45
N VAL A 407 10.19 27.34 -10.37
CA VAL A 407 10.89 26.70 -11.50
C VAL A 407 10.14 25.44 -11.96
N ILE A 408 9.72 24.58 -11.04
CA ILE A 408 8.94 23.37 -11.38
C ILE A 408 7.62 23.74 -12.05
N ALA A 409 6.85 24.67 -11.47
CA ALA A 409 5.59 25.11 -12.05
C ALA A 409 5.79 25.70 -13.45
N PHE A 410 6.81 26.54 -13.62
CA PHE A 410 7.14 27.13 -14.91
C PHE A 410 7.53 26.08 -15.96
N MET A 411 8.38 25.12 -15.60
CA MET A 411 8.81 24.03 -16.50
C MET A 411 7.63 23.15 -16.93
N VAL A 412 6.76 22.75 -15.99
CA VAL A 412 5.56 21.98 -16.29
C VAL A 412 4.65 22.75 -17.25
N LEU A 413 4.38 24.03 -16.94
CA LEU A 413 3.54 24.89 -17.78
C LEU A 413 4.13 25.07 -19.18
N LEU A 414 5.42 25.37 -19.27
CA LEU A 414 6.10 25.61 -20.54
C LEU A 414 6.07 24.38 -21.45
N MET A 415 6.45 23.22 -20.90
CA MET A 415 6.53 21.97 -21.65
C MET A 415 5.16 21.49 -22.12
N VAL A 416 4.15 21.48 -21.24
CA VAL A 416 2.79 21.08 -21.60
C VAL A 416 2.17 22.04 -22.63
N ARG A 417 2.49 23.36 -22.56
CA ARG A 417 2.00 24.31 -23.55
C ARG A 417 2.66 24.16 -24.91
N ARG A 418 3.94 23.79 -24.98
CA ARG A 418 4.69 23.61 -26.22
C ARG A 418 4.38 22.28 -26.89
N GLU A 419 4.44 21.18 -26.14
CA GLU A 419 4.42 19.83 -26.66
C GLU A 419 3.04 19.12 -26.46
N GLY A 420 2.12 19.75 -25.72
CA GLY A 420 0.78 19.25 -25.47
C GLY A 420 0.71 18.06 -24.53
N VAL A 421 -0.30 17.23 -24.72
CA VAL A 421 -0.62 16.08 -23.84
C VAL A 421 0.48 15.01 -23.85
N ARG A 422 1.20 14.86 -24.96
CA ARG A 422 2.18 13.79 -25.17
C ARG A 422 3.32 13.75 -24.17
N VAL A 423 3.71 14.90 -23.64
CA VAL A 423 4.82 15.02 -22.67
C VAL A 423 4.35 15.08 -21.22
N LEU A 424 3.03 15.09 -20.98
CA LEU A 424 2.46 15.29 -19.66
C LEU A 424 3.03 14.30 -18.63
N HIS A 425 3.10 13.01 -18.95
CA HIS A 425 3.61 11.99 -18.02
C HIS A 425 5.10 12.19 -17.74
N PHE A 426 5.94 12.51 -18.74
CA PHE A 426 7.36 12.76 -18.53
C PHE A 426 7.60 13.98 -17.66
N VAL A 427 6.89 15.08 -17.92
CA VAL A 427 7.05 16.33 -17.17
C VAL A 427 6.57 16.19 -15.73
N THR A 428 5.54 15.37 -15.49
CA THR A 428 5.04 15.06 -14.15
C THR A 428 5.98 14.12 -13.38
N LEU A 429 6.64 13.19 -14.08
CA LEU A 429 7.60 12.29 -13.44
C LEU A 429 8.80 13.04 -12.85
N VAL A 430 9.29 14.11 -13.48
CA VAL A 430 10.46 14.83 -12.99
C VAL A 430 10.30 15.35 -11.56
N PRO A 431 9.28 16.17 -11.22
CA PRO A 431 9.08 16.63 -9.83
C PRO A 431 8.78 15.47 -8.88
N THR A 432 8.10 14.41 -9.34
CA THR A 432 7.83 13.23 -8.51
C THR A 432 9.11 12.47 -8.17
N ILE A 433 9.98 12.26 -9.16
CA ILE A 433 11.30 11.65 -8.97
C ILE A 433 12.16 12.48 -8.02
N LEU A 434 12.20 13.80 -8.19
CA LEU A 434 12.97 14.71 -7.33
C LEU A 434 12.45 14.68 -5.90
N ALA A 435 11.13 14.72 -5.69
CA ALA A 435 10.53 14.67 -4.36
C ALA A 435 10.85 13.34 -3.66
N VAL A 436 10.68 12.21 -4.35
CA VAL A 436 11.00 10.88 -3.80
C VAL A 436 12.50 10.73 -3.55
N ALA A 437 13.37 11.17 -4.48
CA ALA A 437 14.81 11.15 -4.29
C ALA A 437 15.24 11.96 -3.06
N PHE A 438 14.63 13.14 -2.85
CA PHE A 438 14.89 13.95 -1.68
C PHE A 438 14.50 13.22 -0.38
N LEU A 439 13.31 12.61 -0.33
CA LEU A 439 12.85 11.86 0.84
C LEU A 439 13.75 10.64 1.15
N LEU A 440 14.28 9.99 0.11
CA LEU A 440 15.09 8.78 0.24
C LEU A 440 16.60 9.04 0.47
N ARG A 441 17.07 10.26 0.34
CA ARG A 441 18.47 10.62 0.51
C ARG A 441 18.65 11.69 1.57
N PRO A 442 18.43 13.00 1.32
CA PRO A 442 18.63 14.03 2.36
C PRO A 442 17.72 13.87 3.58
N ALA A 443 16.43 13.53 3.36
CA ALA A 443 15.46 13.41 4.45
C ALA A 443 15.46 12.03 5.15
N ALA A 444 16.11 11.02 4.58
CA ALA A 444 16.04 9.63 5.07
C ALA A 444 16.50 9.50 6.54
N ALA A 445 17.58 10.17 6.91
CA ALA A 445 18.09 10.14 8.28
C ALA A 445 17.08 10.74 9.29
N THR A 446 16.35 11.77 8.90
CA THR A 446 15.30 12.37 9.74
C THR A 446 14.10 11.45 9.86
N ILE A 447 13.68 10.84 8.76
CA ILE A 447 12.60 9.84 8.76
C ILE A 447 12.97 8.67 9.69
N ASP A 448 14.20 8.15 9.56
CA ASP A 448 14.70 7.06 10.38
C ASP A 448 14.69 7.42 11.88
N ARG A 449 15.25 8.56 12.24
CA ARG A 449 15.30 9.03 13.63
C ARG A 449 13.94 9.27 14.26
N THR A 450 12.93 9.66 13.48
CA THR A 450 11.61 10.04 14.01
C THR A 450 10.57 8.93 13.89
N GLN A 451 10.73 7.97 12.97
CA GLN A 451 9.72 6.98 12.63
C GLN A 451 10.16 5.52 12.78
N SER A 452 11.44 5.25 13.06
CA SER A 452 11.96 3.89 13.19
C SER A 452 12.61 3.65 14.56
N ALA A 453 12.64 2.40 15.02
CA ALA A 453 13.38 1.98 16.20
C ALA A 453 14.85 1.62 15.89
N ARG A 454 15.27 1.59 14.62
CA ARG A 454 16.67 1.29 14.24
C ARG A 454 17.67 2.23 14.93
N PRO A 455 17.51 3.56 14.92
CA PRO A 455 18.41 4.47 15.63
C PRO A 455 18.32 4.35 17.16
N ILE A 456 17.16 3.92 17.70
CA ILE A 456 17.01 3.66 19.13
C ILE A 456 17.91 2.47 19.52
N ASN A 457 17.87 1.38 18.75
CA ASN A 457 18.74 0.23 18.97
C ASN A 457 20.22 0.58 18.83
N GLN A 458 20.59 1.44 17.87
CA GLN A 458 21.97 1.95 17.75
C GLN A 458 22.37 2.76 18.99
N ARG A 459 21.45 3.61 19.48
CA ARG A 459 21.71 4.40 20.70
C ARG A 459 21.89 3.53 21.94
N LEU A 460 21.12 2.44 22.07
CA LEU A 460 21.33 1.45 23.16
C LEU A 460 22.73 0.82 23.09
N ALA A 461 23.19 0.47 21.89
CA ALA A 461 24.55 -0.06 21.71
C ALA A 461 25.65 0.95 22.06
N GLU A 462 25.46 2.25 21.72
CA GLU A 462 26.36 3.34 22.16
C GLU A 462 26.41 3.50 23.68
N LEU A 463 25.34 3.16 24.38
CA LEU A 463 25.25 3.15 25.84
C LEU A 463 25.76 1.83 26.47
N ASN A 464 26.45 1.00 25.68
CA ASN A 464 27.00 -0.30 26.08
C ASN A 464 25.92 -1.32 26.52
N VAL A 465 24.67 -1.18 26.04
CA VAL A 465 23.63 -2.20 26.23
C VAL A 465 23.87 -3.31 25.21
N THR A 466 24.34 -4.47 25.69
CA THR A 466 24.67 -5.61 24.83
C THR A 466 23.43 -6.20 24.17
N ALA A 467 23.61 -6.94 23.06
CA ALA A 467 22.49 -7.56 22.36
C ALA A 467 21.70 -8.55 23.22
N ASP A 468 22.34 -9.19 24.19
CA ASP A 468 21.76 -10.19 25.09
C ASP A 468 21.08 -9.57 26.32
N GLU A 469 21.34 -8.29 26.62
CA GLU A 469 20.74 -7.62 27.77
C GLU A 469 19.23 -7.41 27.51
N PRO A 470 18.34 -7.91 28.41
CA PRO A 470 16.91 -7.76 28.21
C PRO A 470 16.49 -6.30 28.14
N VAL A 471 15.58 -5.98 27.23
CA VAL A 471 14.97 -4.66 27.10
C VAL A 471 13.48 -4.74 27.36
N ALA A 472 12.98 -3.77 28.10
CA ALA A 472 11.54 -3.56 28.31
C ALA A 472 11.15 -2.16 27.87
N THR A 473 9.87 -1.93 27.71
CA THR A 473 9.31 -0.64 27.33
C THR A 473 8.31 -0.13 28.37
N PHE A 474 8.16 1.20 28.47
CA PHE A 474 7.16 1.83 29.32
C PHE A 474 6.56 3.05 28.64
N ASN A 475 5.26 3.02 28.40
CA ASN A 475 4.46 4.12 27.80
C ASN A 475 5.04 4.64 26.47
N VAL A 476 5.54 3.74 25.64
CA VAL A 476 6.06 4.07 24.31
C VAL A 476 5.04 3.76 23.21
N LYS A 477 5.23 4.34 22.04
CA LYS A 477 4.42 3.99 20.88
C LYS A 477 4.68 2.53 20.46
N ARG A 478 3.64 1.82 20.03
CA ARG A 478 3.75 0.42 19.54
C ARG A 478 4.85 0.22 18.49
N GLN A 479 5.10 1.22 17.61
CA GLN A 479 6.19 1.18 16.63
C GLN A 479 7.58 1.03 17.26
N VAL A 480 7.80 1.61 18.47
CA VAL A 480 9.07 1.50 19.19
C VAL A 480 9.22 0.08 19.74
N ALA A 481 8.17 -0.44 20.38
CA ALA A 481 8.20 -1.76 21.01
C ALA A 481 8.41 -2.87 19.95
N TYR A 482 7.60 -2.92 18.89
CA TYR A 482 7.78 -3.91 17.82
C TYR A 482 9.07 -3.69 17.01
N GLY A 483 9.51 -2.43 16.87
CA GLY A 483 10.78 -2.15 16.21
C GLY A 483 11.97 -2.66 17.01
N LEU A 484 11.98 -2.47 18.34
CA LEU A 484 13.02 -3.03 19.21
C LEU A 484 13.01 -4.57 19.19
N ASP A 485 11.83 -5.19 19.22
CA ASP A 485 11.65 -6.64 19.06
C ASP A 485 12.36 -7.14 17.78
N PHE A 486 12.13 -6.48 16.64
CA PHE A 486 12.80 -6.82 15.39
C PHE A 486 14.31 -6.54 15.40
N TYR A 487 14.75 -5.32 15.78
CA TYR A 487 16.18 -4.95 15.66
C TYR A 487 17.06 -5.63 16.68
N ARG A 488 16.54 -5.99 17.85
CA ARG A 488 17.27 -6.76 18.86
C ARG A 488 17.12 -8.27 18.69
N ASN A 489 16.14 -8.72 17.93
CA ASN A 489 15.78 -10.13 17.78
C ASN A 489 15.57 -10.84 19.13
N GLN A 490 14.87 -10.15 20.03
CA GLN A 490 14.52 -10.67 21.35
C GLN A 490 13.14 -10.17 21.78
N PRO A 491 12.38 -10.95 22.59
CA PRO A 491 11.10 -10.51 23.13
C PRO A 491 11.27 -9.24 23.96
N ILE A 492 10.48 -8.22 23.63
CA ILE A 492 10.44 -6.94 24.37
C ILE A 492 9.27 -6.97 25.34
N SER A 493 9.56 -6.93 26.64
CA SER A 493 8.51 -6.83 27.67
C SER A 493 7.99 -5.39 27.76
N HIS A 494 6.75 -5.23 28.23
CA HIS A 494 6.21 -3.91 28.55
C HIS A 494 5.63 -3.90 29.98
N TYR A 495 5.67 -2.74 30.62
CA TYR A 495 5.26 -2.58 32.01
C TYR A 495 3.81 -2.17 32.17
N GLU A 496 3.19 -1.61 31.13
CA GLU A 496 1.81 -1.15 31.15
C GLU A 496 0.83 -2.31 31.13
N GLN A 497 -0.27 -2.20 31.86
CA GLN A 497 -1.38 -3.16 31.80
C GLN A 497 -2.11 -3.12 30.45
N GLU A 498 -2.17 -1.95 29.81
CA GLU A 498 -2.82 -1.72 28.52
C GLU A 498 -1.80 -1.66 27.34
N GLY A 499 -0.65 -2.27 27.49
CA GLY A 499 0.39 -2.32 26.46
C GLY A 499 0.00 -3.17 25.23
N PRO A 500 0.94 -3.37 24.29
CA PRO A 500 0.72 -4.24 23.13
C PRO A 500 0.40 -5.67 23.59
N LEU A 501 -0.81 -6.15 23.32
CA LEU A 501 -1.28 -7.49 23.74
C LEU A 501 -0.41 -8.65 23.23
N ASP A 502 0.40 -8.39 22.20
CA ASP A 502 1.21 -9.37 21.49
C ASP A 502 2.67 -9.42 21.98
N LEU A 503 3.01 -8.56 22.93
CA LEU A 503 4.31 -8.54 23.58
C LEU A 503 4.18 -8.99 25.04
N PRO A 504 5.21 -9.62 25.61
CA PRO A 504 5.19 -10.04 27.00
C PRO A 504 4.90 -8.86 27.93
N SER A 505 3.97 -9.01 28.86
CA SER A 505 3.69 -8.02 29.90
C SER A 505 4.41 -8.39 31.20
N GLY A 506 4.89 -7.37 31.93
CA GLY A 506 5.49 -7.50 33.23
C GLY A 506 6.97 -7.09 33.29
N VAL A 507 7.44 -6.92 34.52
CA VAL A 507 8.80 -6.48 34.81
C VAL A 507 9.76 -7.68 34.80
N PRO A 508 10.78 -7.72 33.95
CA PRO A 508 11.77 -8.80 33.95
C PRO A 508 12.44 -8.92 35.34
N SER A 509 12.65 -10.14 35.83
CA SER A 509 13.33 -10.38 37.12
C SER A 509 14.83 -10.08 37.05
N SER A 510 15.47 -10.27 35.89
CA SER A 510 16.88 -9.96 35.66
C SER A 510 17.18 -8.47 35.61
N LYS A 511 18.46 -8.12 35.65
CA LYS A 511 18.93 -6.79 35.24
C LYS A 511 18.50 -6.52 33.80
N HIS A 512 17.95 -5.36 33.51
CA HIS A 512 17.46 -5.02 32.17
C HIS A 512 17.43 -3.50 31.95
N VAL A 513 17.25 -3.12 30.69
CA VAL A 513 17.09 -1.71 30.29
C VAL A 513 15.65 -1.42 29.95
N VAL A 514 15.14 -0.28 30.42
CA VAL A 514 13.78 0.22 30.09
C VAL A 514 13.91 1.38 29.12
N VAL A 515 13.24 1.28 27.99
CA VAL A 515 13.01 2.39 27.05
C VAL A 515 11.65 2.99 27.39
N ALA A 516 11.63 4.21 27.88
CA ALA A 516 10.43 4.86 28.37
C ALA A 516 10.19 6.20 27.68
N LYS A 517 8.94 6.67 27.71
CA LYS A 517 8.62 8.04 27.33
C LYS A 517 9.30 9.03 28.28
N GLU A 518 9.79 10.14 27.76
CA GLU A 518 10.40 11.23 28.55
C GLU A 518 9.55 11.66 29.73
N GLY A 519 10.18 11.83 30.91
CA GLY A 519 9.51 12.16 32.17
C GLY A 519 8.92 10.95 32.91
N SER A 520 9.27 9.72 32.55
CA SER A 520 8.68 8.50 33.16
C SER A 520 9.47 7.91 34.34
N LEU A 521 10.55 8.53 34.81
CA LEU A 521 11.41 7.97 35.87
C LEU A 521 10.61 7.54 37.11
N GLY A 522 9.74 8.41 37.63
CA GLY A 522 8.93 8.11 38.84
C GLY A 522 7.95 6.94 38.62
N ALA A 523 7.36 6.85 37.44
CA ALA A 523 6.44 5.77 37.10
C ALA A 523 7.18 4.44 36.88
N VAL A 524 8.35 4.44 36.26
CA VAL A 524 9.21 3.26 36.15
C VAL A 524 9.65 2.79 37.54
N GLN A 525 10.09 3.71 38.41
CA GLN A 525 10.46 3.39 39.78
C GLN A 525 9.30 2.76 40.56
N ALA A 526 8.09 3.29 40.40
CA ALA A 526 6.89 2.72 41.05
C ALA A 526 6.57 1.30 40.53
N ALA A 527 6.76 1.04 39.23
CA ALA A 527 6.51 -0.26 38.63
C ALA A 527 7.50 -1.35 39.09
N VAL A 528 8.75 -0.97 39.35
CA VAL A 528 9.81 -1.92 39.78
C VAL A 528 9.99 -2.01 41.27
N GLY A 529 9.29 -1.19 42.08
CA GLY A 529 9.34 -1.19 43.54
C GLY A 529 10.70 -0.80 44.11
N ASN A 530 11.28 -1.65 44.97
CA ASN A 530 12.54 -1.35 45.68
C ASN A 530 13.80 -1.56 44.81
N ARG A 531 13.67 -1.86 43.53
CA ARG A 531 14.81 -2.04 42.62
C ARG A 531 15.42 -0.68 42.27
N GLN A 532 16.74 -0.66 42.11
CA GLN A 532 17.45 0.55 41.68
C GLN A 532 17.17 0.86 40.23
N VAL A 533 16.79 2.11 39.94
CA VAL A 533 16.58 2.65 38.59
C VAL A 533 17.62 3.75 38.35
N LEU A 534 18.48 3.55 37.36
CA LEU A 534 19.53 4.52 37.00
C LEU A 534 19.26 5.06 35.59
N PRO A 535 19.16 6.37 35.37
CA PRO A 535 19.10 6.94 34.02
C PRO A 535 20.46 6.73 33.34
N ILE A 536 20.45 6.17 32.12
CA ILE A 536 21.64 5.87 31.35
C ILE A 536 21.74 6.69 30.05
N GLY A 537 20.67 7.33 29.61
CA GLY A 537 20.69 8.17 28.43
C GLY A 537 19.32 8.59 27.95
N THR A 538 19.30 9.31 26.82
CA THR A 538 18.08 9.82 26.18
C THR A 538 18.12 9.66 24.67
N PHE A 539 16.92 9.72 24.04
CA PHE A 539 16.76 9.79 22.59
C PHE A 539 15.71 10.86 22.22
N PRO A 540 16.14 12.15 22.16
CA PRO A 540 15.25 13.30 21.95
C PRO A 540 14.36 13.23 20.70
N PRO A 541 14.80 12.67 19.52
CA PRO A 541 13.97 12.66 18.32
C PRO A 541 12.61 11.96 18.47
N GLN A 542 12.48 11.05 19.45
CA GLN A 542 11.22 10.37 19.75
C GLN A 542 10.75 10.59 21.20
N HIS A 543 11.35 11.54 21.94
CA HIS A 543 11.04 11.86 23.34
C HIS A 543 11.15 10.62 24.25
N LEU A 544 12.31 9.94 24.19
CA LEU A 544 12.57 8.73 24.97
C LEU A 544 13.73 8.93 25.95
N GLU A 545 13.60 8.24 27.11
CA GLU A 545 14.63 8.09 28.13
C GLU A 545 14.95 6.61 28.33
N PHE A 546 16.19 6.31 28.72
CA PHE A 546 16.66 4.97 28.98
C PHE A 546 17.07 4.82 30.44
N PHE A 547 16.58 3.76 31.05
CA PHE A 547 16.86 3.44 32.45
C PHE A 547 17.42 2.05 32.58
N GLN A 548 18.46 1.89 33.38
CA GLN A 548 18.93 0.58 33.82
C GLN A 548 18.25 0.21 35.12
N VAL A 549 17.64 -0.98 35.17
CA VAL A 549 16.98 -1.53 36.35
C VAL A 549 17.79 -2.69 36.86
N SER A 550 18.12 -2.68 38.19
CA SER A 550 18.83 -3.76 38.85
C SER A 550 18.02 -5.07 38.85
N ALA A 551 18.68 -6.21 38.96
CA ALA A 551 17.99 -7.49 39.18
C ALA A 551 17.09 -7.46 40.42
N ALA A 552 16.05 -8.28 40.43
CA ALA A 552 15.28 -8.53 41.67
C ALA A 552 16.21 -9.21 42.67
N LYS A 553 16.13 -8.79 43.98
CA LYS A 553 16.86 -9.44 45.07
C LYS A 553 16.24 -10.78 45.39
#